data_25e8708766cb999bef90c840fd499135
#
_entry.id   25e8708766cb999bef90c840fd499135
#
_cell.length_a   1.000
_cell.length_b   1.000
_cell.length_c   1.000
_cell.angle_alpha   90.00
_cell.angle_beta   90.00
_cell.angle_gamma   90.00
#
_symmetry.space_group_name_H-M   'P 1'
#
loop_
_entity.id
_entity.type
_entity.pdbx_description
1 polymer ?
#
loop_
_entity_poly.entity_id
_entity_poly.type
_entity_poly.pdbx_seq_one_letter_code
_entity_poly.pdbx_strand_id
1 'polypeptide(L)'
;QKLEEYKPGGVIFFSYNLKDREQVKSMIADIQKSNDIPLFISVDEEGGSVARIANSKNMQTTKFPAMSEIGKSGDSKKACEVGETIGKEIRELGFNLDFAPVADVNTNAENTEIGNRSFSSDAKTVAGMVSQEVKGLQFQGVSSTLKHFPGQGQCGEDTHKGYVDLNA
;
A
#
# COMPACT_ATOMS: atom_id res chain seq x y z
N GLN A 1 -7.66 25.77 5.32
CA GLN A 1 -7.07 26.33 6.57
C GLN A 1 -5.86 25.52 7.04
N LYS A 2 -6.00 24.25 7.47
CA LYS A 2 -4.83 23.48 7.99
C LYS A 2 -3.76 23.19 6.94
N LEU A 3 -4.12 22.90 5.70
CA LEU A 3 -3.15 22.68 4.61
C LEU A 3 -2.36 23.95 4.30
N GLU A 4 -3.02 25.11 4.31
CA GLU A 4 -2.38 26.42 4.10
C GLU A 4 -1.46 26.80 5.27
N GLU A 5 -1.82 26.44 6.48
CA GLU A 5 -1.06 26.69 7.71
C GLU A 5 0.19 25.83 7.81
N TYR A 6 0.05 24.50 7.63
CA TYR A 6 1.14 23.55 7.85
C TYR A 6 1.93 23.21 6.59
N LYS A 7 1.40 23.48 5.39
CA LYS A 7 2.02 23.21 4.08
C LYS A 7 2.67 21.81 4.01
N PRO A 8 1.93 20.71 4.28
CA PRO A 8 2.49 19.36 4.24
C PRO A 8 2.93 18.99 2.84
N GLY A 9 3.90 18.08 2.69
CA GLY A 9 4.28 17.52 1.40
C GLY A 9 3.29 16.50 0.83
N GLY A 10 2.39 15.98 1.65
CA GLY A 10 1.36 15.02 1.26
C GLY A 10 0.34 14.75 2.34
N VAL A 11 -0.69 13.98 1.98
CA VAL A 11 -1.75 13.52 2.88
C VAL A 11 -2.03 12.04 2.66
N ILE A 12 -2.32 11.32 3.73
CA ILE A 12 -2.73 9.92 3.69
C ILE A 12 -4.22 9.79 3.98
N PHE A 13 -4.87 8.88 3.25
CA PHE A 13 -6.27 8.55 3.43
C PHE A 13 -6.43 7.18 4.09
N PHE A 14 -7.38 7.11 5.02
CA PHE A 14 -7.80 5.87 5.66
C PHE A 14 -9.26 5.57 5.34
N SER A 15 -9.72 4.35 5.64
CA SER A 15 -11.09 3.91 5.31
C SER A 15 -12.18 4.86 5.80
N TYR A 16 -11.99 5.54 6.94
CA TYR A 16 -12.96 6.50 7.46
C TYR A 16 -13.05 7.82 6.66
N ASN A 17 -12.09 8.07 5.76
CA ASN A 17 -12.14 9.22 4.83
C ASN A 17 -12.89 8.89 3.53
N LEU A 18 -13.18 7.60 3.28
CA LEU A 18 -13.65 7.07 2.01
C LEU A 18 -15.15 6.77 2.09
N LYS A 19 -15.98 7.62 1.50
CA LYS A 19 -17.43 7.43 1.45
C LYS A 19 -17.85 6.74 0.15
N ASP A 20 -17.51 7.33 -0.98
CA ASP A 20 -17.75 6.85 -2.34
C ASP A 20 -16.75 7.47 -3.32
N ARG A 21 -16.73 6.99 -4.56
CA ARG A 21 -15.77 7.42 -5.58
C ARG A 21 -15.84 8.93 -5.86
N GLU A 22 -17.03 9.48 -5.98
CA GLU A 22 -17.22 10.90 -6.33
C GLU A 22 -16.75 11.82 -5.20
N GLN A 23 -17.06 11.47 -3.95
CA GLN A 23 -16.60 12.20 -2.79
C GLN A 23 -15.07 12.21 -2.72
N VAL A 24 -14.41 11.05 -2.93
CA VAL A 24 -12.95 10.93 -2.89
C VAL A 24 -12.30 11.77 -3.97
N LYS A 25 -12.77 11.67 -5.23
CA LYS A 25 -12.28 12.48 -6.35
C LYS A 25 -12.42 13.97 -6.09
N SER A 26 -13.58 14.41 -5.64
CA SER A 26 -13.83 15.83 -5.33
C SER A 26 -12.90 16.31 -4.22
N MET A 27 -12.77 15.56 -3.14
CA MET A 27 -11.93 15.91 -2.00
C MET A 27 -10.45 16.01 -2.41
N ILE A 28 -9.95 15.05 -3.19
CA ILE A 28 -8.57 15.08 -3.68
C ILE A 28 -8.35 16.29 -4.61
N ALA A 29 -9.28 16.55 -5.52
CA ALA A 29 -9.19 17.71 -6.40
C ALA A 29 -9.16 19.04 -5.62
N ASP A 30 -9.96 19.17 -4.59
CA ASP A 30 -9.99 20.37 -3.75
C ASP A 30 -8.71 20.54 -2.92
N ILE A 31 -8.17 19.44 -2.39
CA ILE A 31 -6.88 19.43 -1.70
C ILE A 31 -5.76 19.87 -2.65
N GLN A 32 -5.72 19.35 -3.86
CA GLN A 32 -4.68 19.72 -4.84
C GLN A 32 -4.78 21.17 -5.30
N LYS A 33 -5.99 21.71 -5.47
CA LYS A 33 -6.21 23.11 -5.85
C LYS A 33 -5.77 24.10 -4.78
N SER A 34 -5.72 23.70 -3.52
CA SER A 34 -5.33 24.59 -2.41
C SER A 34 -3.82 24.72 -2.22
N ASN A 35 -3.01 24.12 -3.09
CA ASN A 35 -1.55 24.11 -2.96
C ASN A 35 -0.88 24.47 -4.28
N ASP A 36 0.15 25.29 -4.22
CA ASP A 36 0.95 25.67 -5.40
C ASP A 36 1.82 24.51 -5.91
N ILE A 37 2.28 23.66 -4.99
CA ILE A 37 3.04 22.45 -5.29
C ILE A 37 2.11 21.25 -5.11
N PRO A 38 1.95 20.38 -6.11
CA PRO A 38 1.12 19.20 -5.99
C PRO A 38 1.55 18.30 -4.82
N LEU A 39 0.59 17.90 -4.01
CA LEU A 39 0.82 17.03 -2.86
C LEU A 39 0.92 15.55 -3.25
N PHE A 40 1.67 14.78 -2.46
CA PHE A 40 1.49 13.34 -2.44
C PHE A 40 0.13 13.01 -1.81
N ILE A 41 -0.72 12.35 -2.57
CA ILE A 41 -2.02 11.84 -2.10
C ILE A 41 -1.89 10.34 -2.01
N SER A 42 -1.91 9.82 -0.79
CA SER A 42 -1.51 8.44 -0.52
C SER A 42 -2.57 7.62 0.21
N VAL A 43 -2.44 6.32 0.08
CA VAL A 43 -3.29 5.32 0.70
C VAL A 43 -2.49 4.04 0.96
N ASP A 44 -2.97 3.17 1.84
CA ASP A 44 -2.51 1.77 1.95
C ASP A 44 -3.44 0.88 1.12
N GLU A 45 -3.02 0.46 -0.04
CA GLU A 45 -3.77 -0.45 -0.92
C GLU A 45 -2.91 -1.66 -1.27
N GLU A 46 -2.55 -2.46 -0.25
CA GLU A 46 -1.67 -3.63 -0.39
C GLU A 46 -2.36 -4.82 -1.08
N GLY A 47 -3.68 -4.84 -1.02
CA GLY A 47 -4.49 -6.05 -1.24
C GLY A 47 -4.76 -6.82 0.06
N GLY A 48 -5.55 -7.89 -0.01
CA GLY A 48 -5.92 -8.69 1.17
C GLY A 48 -6.62 -7.86 2.25
N SER A 49 -6.12 -7.98 3.49
CA SER A 49 -6.72 -7.30 4.65
C SER A 49 -6.42 -5.81 4.71
N VAL A 50 -5.31 -5.37 4.11
CA VAL A 50 -4.90 -3.96 4.05
C VAL A 50 -5.14 -3.40 2.66
N ALA A 51 -6.38 -3.04 2.38
CA ALA A 51 -6.82 -2.44 1.14
C ALA A 51 -7.92 -1.44 1.48
N ARG A 52 -7.52 -0.18 1.73
CA ARG A 52 -8.43 0.83 2.27
C ARG A 52 -9.56 1.15 1.31
N ILE A 53 -9.27 1.12 0.00
CA ILE A 53 -10.22 1.41 -1.06
C ILE A 53 -11.04 0.15 -1.38
N ALA A 54 -10.39 -0.97 -1.72
CA ALA A 54 -11.09 -2.18 -2.12
C ALA A 54 -11.95 -2.79 -1.01
N ASN A 55 -11.60 -2.59 0.25
CA ASN A 55 -12.41 -3.04 1.39
C ASN A 55 -13.53 -2.06 1.78
N SER A 56 -13.58 -0.87 1.17
CA SER A 56 -14.66 0.10 1.38
C SER A 56 -15.86 -0.21 0.48
N LYS A 57 -17.08 -0.10 1.04
CA LYS A 57 -18.31 -0.64 0.42
C LYS A 57 -18.69 0.00 -0.94
N ASN A 58 -18.36 1.26 -1.18
CA ASN A 58 -18.87 2.03 -2.33
C ASN A 58 -17.78 2.38 -3.35
N MET A 59 -16.62 1.71 -3.31
CA MET A 59 -15.50 2.03 -4.18
C MET A 59 -15.50 1.26 -5.51
N GLN A 60 -16.12 0.08 -5.54
CA GLN A 60 -16.24 -0.74 -6.75
C GLN A 60 -14.88 -0.98 -7.44
N THR A 61 -13.90 -1.37 -6.63
CA THR A 61 -12.55 -1.71 -7.07
C THR A 61 -12.28 -3.20 -6.91
N THR A 62 -11.24 -3.69 -7.56
CA THR A 62 -10.86 -5.09 -7.54
C THR A 62 -10.34 -5.49 -6.16
N LYS A 63 -10.85 -6.60 -5.63
CA LYS A 63 -10.35 -7.20 -4.39
C LYS A 63 -9.34 -8.29 -4.71
N PHE A 64 -8.13 -8.09 -4.25
CA PHE A 64 -7.09 -9.11 -4.34
C PHE A 64 -7.04 -9.98 -3.08
N PRO A 65 -6.59 -11.24 -3.20
CA PRO A 65 -6.26 -12.06 -2.04
C PRO A 65 -5.05 -11.49 -1.30
N ALA A 66 -4.72 -12.07 -0.16
CA ALA A 66 -3.49 -11.74 0.54
C ALA A 66 -2.25 -11.97 -0.35
N MET A 67 -1.21 -11.14 -0.21
CA MET A 67 -0.01 -11.23 -1.05
C MET A 67 0.74 -12.56 -0.89
N SER A 68 0.61 -13.23 0.24
CA SER A 68 1.13 -14.60 0.40
C SER A 68 0.52 -15.59 -0.59
N GLU A 69 -0.74 -15.42 -0.99
CA GLU A 69 -1.38 -16.29 -2.00
C GLU A 69 -0.82 -16.01 -3.41
N ILE A 70 -0.53 -14.75 -3.71
CA ILE A 70 0.16 -14.37 -4.94
C ILE A 70 1.58 -14.95 -4.94
N GLY A 71 2.30 -14.81 -3.82
CA GLY A 71 3.66 -15.34 -3.65
C GLY A 71 3.75 -16.86 -3.82
N LYS A 72 2.79 -17.61 -3.28
CA LYS A 72 2.70 -19.08 -3.44
C LYS A 72 2.62 -19.53 -4.91
N SER A 73 2.13 -18.69 -5.80
CA SER A 73 2.07 -19.01 -7.23
C SER A 73 3.45 -19.15 -7.88
N GLY A 74 4.49 -18.52 -7.31
CA GLY A 74 5.83 -18.44 -7.88
C GLY A 74 5.92 -17.59 -9.16
N ASP A 75 4.80 -17.04 -9.63
CA ASP A 75 4.73 -16.26 -10.86
C ASP A 75 4.71 -14.76 -10.55
N SER A 76 5.85 -14.13 -10.71
CA SER A 76 6.01 -12.70 -10.43
C SER A 76 5.24 -11.79 -11.40
N LYS A 77 4.77 -12.28 -12.55
CA LYS A 77 3.91 -11.52 -13.46
C LYS A 77 2.58 -11.19 -12.79
N LYS A 78 2.07 -12.09 -11.96
CA LYS A 78 0.85 -11.84 -11.18
C LYS A 78 1.00 -10.65 -10.24
N ALA A 79 2.16 -10.47 -9.62
CA ALA A 79 2.43 -9.29 -8.80
C ALA A 79 2.43 -8.00 -9.64
N CYS A 80 2.95 -8.05 -10.88
CA CYS A 80 2.84 -6.94 -11.81
C CYS A 80 1.37 -6.61 -12.14
N GLU A 81 0.56 -7.61 -12.48
CA GLU A 81 -0.87 -7.45 -12.77
C GLU A 81 -1.65 -6.86 -11.58
N VAL A 82 -1.31 -7.27 -10.34
CA VAL A 82 -1.84 -6.68 -9.11
C VAL A 82 -1.50 -5.20 -9.05
N GLY A 83 -0.22 -4.85 -9.20
CA GLY A 83 0.25 -3.47 -9.17
C GLY A 83 -0.36 -2.60 -10.28
N GLU A 84 -0.50 -3.14 -11.51
CA GLU A 84 -1.16 -2.43 -12.61
C GLU A 84 -2.64 -2.15 -12.31
N THR A 85 -3.35 -3.13 -11.78
CA THR A 85 -4.77 -2.99 -11.47
C THR A 85 -5.00 -2.01 -10.33
N ILE A 86 -4.31 -2.20 -9.20
CA ILE A 86 -4.37 -1.28 -8.06
C ILE A 86 -3.97 0.12 -8.51
N GLY A 87 -2.82 0.26 -9.18
CA GLY A 87 -2.32 1.56 -9.63
C GLY A 87 -3.32 2.28 -10.51
N LYS A 88 -3.93 1.61 -11.48
CA LYS A 88 -4.97 2.18 -12.34
C LYS A 88 -6.17 2.67 -11.51
N GLU A 89 -6.71 1.81 -10.64
CA GLU A 89 -7.92 2.11 -9.88
C GLU A 89 -7.73 3.26 -8.90
N ILE A 90 -6.61 3.31 -8.17
CA ILE A 90 -6.32 4.41 -7.24
C ILE A 90 -5.95 5.69 -7.99
N ARG A 91 -5.26 5.59 -9.14
CA ARG A 91 -4.96 6.75 -9.99
C ARG A 91 -6.22 7.41 -10.53
N GLU A 92 -7.22 6.62 -10.93
CA GLU A 92 -8.52 7.13 -11.36
C GLU A 92 -9.27 7.91 -10.27
N LEU A 93 -8.98 7.63 -8.99
CA LEU A 93 -9.53 8.37 -7.84
C LEU A 93 -8.73 9.64 -7.52
N GLY A 94 -7.52 9.77 -8.07
CA GLY A 94 -6.64 10.93 -7.87
C GLY A 94 -5.44 10.68 -6.95
N PHE A 95 -5.28 9.46 -6.42
CA PHE A 95 -4.07 9.08 -5.67
C PHE A 95 -2.85 9.03 -6.58
N ASN A 96 -1.69 9.37 -6.06
CA ASN A 96 -0.42 9.35 -6.78
C ASN A 96 0.72 8.63 -6.03
N LEU A 97 0.42 8.11 -4.82
CA LEU A 97 1.33 7.32 -4.02
C LEU A 97 0.57 6.20 -3.32
N ASP A 98 1.13 4.99 -3.34
CA ASP A 98 0.67 3.85 -2.56
C ASP A 98 1.71 3.45 -1.53
N PHE A 99 1.30 3.24 -0.28
CA PHE A 99 2.14 2.62 0.74
C PHE A 99 2.11 1.09 0.57
N ALA A 100 2.56 0.67 -0.60
CA ALA A 100 2.75 -0.71 -1.04
C ALA A 100 3.93 -0.75 -2.04
N PRO A 101 4.54 -1.92 -2.25
CA PRO A 101 4.27 -3.23 -1.66
C PRO A 101 4.92 -3.45 -0.30
N VAL A 102 4.44 -4.50 0.39
CA VAL A 102 5.08 -5.05 1.58
C VAL A 102 6.33 -5.83 1.16
N ALA A 103 7.51 -5.31 1.51
CA ALA A 103 8.80 -5.92 1.20
C ALA A 103 9.37 -6.76 2.38
N ASP A 104 8.60 -6.88 3.45
CA ASP A 104 8.97 -7.72 4.59
C ASP A 104 9.06 -9.19 4.19
N VAL A 105 10.13 -9.86 4.65
CA VAL A 105 10.30 -11.30 4.52
C VAL A 105 9.77 -11.96 5.79
N ASN A 106 8.64 -12.66 5.70
CA ASN A 106 7.97 -13.24 6.87
C ASN A 106 8.64 -14.52 7.34
N THR A 107 9.78 -14.39 8.04
CA THR A 107 10.56 -15.52 8.54
C THR A 107 10.07 -16.06 9.88
N ASN A 108 9.26 -15.30 10.60
CA ASN A 108 8.67 -15.72 11.88
C ASN A 108 7.18 -16.04 11.70
N ALA A 109 6.83 -17.32 11.83
CA ALA A 109 5.46 -17.80 11.70
C ALA A 109 4.49 -17.23 12.77
N GLU A 110 5.01 -16.76 13.91
CA GLU A 110 4.21 -16.11 14.97
C GLU A 110 3.96 -14.63 14.71
N ASN A 111 4.57 -14.06 13.68
CA ASN A 111 4.33 -12.68 13.30
C ASN A 111 2.93 -12.53 12.66
N THR A 112 1.98 -12.09 13.45
CA THR A 112 0.59 -11.87 13.01
C THR A 112 0.37 -10.52 12.35
N GLU A 113 1.28 -9.55 12.57
CA GLU A 113 1.16 -8.20 12.02
C GLU A 113 1.51 -8.17 10.53
N ILE A 114 2.62 -8.78 10.14
CA ILE A 114 2.99 -8.97 8.73
C ILE A 114 2.25 -10.18 8.15
N GLY A 115 2.46 -11.35 8.72
CA GLY A 115 1.72 -12.56 8.38
C GLY A 115 1.57 -12.76 6.87
N ASN A 116 0.33 -12.87 6.43
CA ASN A 116 -0.04 -13.10 5.04
C ASN A 116 0.04 -11.85 4.13
N ARG A 117 0.39 -10.68 4.66
CA ARG A 117 0.69 -9.48 3.88
C ARG A 117 2.00 -9.60 3.11
N SER A 118 2.97 -10.37 3.64
CA SER A 118 4.21 -10.69 2.93
C SER A 118 3.97 -11.69 1.81
N PHE A 119 4.70 -11.55 0.71
CA PHE A 119 4.68 -12.52 -0.40
C PHE A 119 5.24 -13.89 0.00
N SER A 120 6.25 -13.95 0.87
CA SER A 120 6.94 -15.19 1.22
C SER A 120 7.83 -15.06 2.45
N SER A 121 8.27 -16.20 2.97
CA SER A 121 9.39 -16.31 3.91
C SER A 121 10.76 -16.44 3.21
N ASP A 122 10.79 -16.49 1.87
CA ASP A 122 12.02 -16.51 1.07
C ASP A 122 12.32 -15.12 0.49
N ALA A 123 13.46 -14.55 0.88
CA ALA A 123 13.83 -13.19 0.47
C ALA A 123 13.95 -12.99 -1.05
N LYS A 124 14.37 -14.03 -1.80
CA LYS A 124 14.48 -13.95 -3.25
C LYS A 124 13.11 -13.88 -3.91
N THR A 125 12.17 -14.66 -3.41
CA THR A 125 10.77 -14.63 -3.85
C THR A 125 10.15 -13.26 -3.55
N VAL A 126 10.30 -12.75 -2.32
CA VAL A 126 9.80 -11.42 -1.96
C VAL A 126 10.39 -10.35 -2.87
N ALA A 127 11.69 -10.32 -3.07
CA ALA A 127 12.35 -9.33 -3.94
C ALA A 127 11.83 -9.38 -5.39
N GLY A 128 11.61 -10.57 -5.92
CA GLY A 128 11.05 -10.77 -7.26
C GLY A 128 9.62 -10.24 -7.39
N MET A 129 8.74 -10.59 -6.45
CA MET A 129 7.34 -10.16 -6.42
C MET A 129 7.23 -8.64 -6.24
N VAL A 130 7.91 -8.10 -5.23
CA VAL A 130 7.96 -6.66 -4.93
C VAL A 130 8.43 -5.85 -6.12
N SER A 131 9.51 -6.28 -6.78
CA SER A 131 10.02 -5.60 -7.99
C SER A 131 8.97 -5.52 -9.11
N GLN A 132 8.16 -6.54 -9.28
CA GLN A 132 7.13 -6.56 -10.33
C GLN A 132 5.89 -5.76 -9.95
N GLU A 133 5.46 -5.79 -8.70
CA GLU A 133 4.35 -4.96 -8.22
C GLU A 133 4.70 -3.47 -8.32
N VAL A 134 5.92 -3.08 -7.93
CA VAL A 134 6.43 -1.70 -8.12
C VAL A 134 6.35 -1.27 -9.58
N LYS A 135 6.76 -2.13 -10.52
CA LYS A 135 6.66 -1.82 -11.95
C LYS A 135 5.21 -1.60 -12.38
N GLY A 136 4.29 -2.44 -11.90
CA GLY A 136 2.86 -2.31 -12.19
C GLY A 136 2.30 -0.98 -11.71
N LEU A 137 2.54 -0.62 -10.43
CA LEU A 137 2.11 0.65 -9.85
C LEU A 137 2.69 1.85 -10.64
N GLN A 138 4.00 1.85 -10.88
CA GLN A 138 4.69 2.93 -11.58
C GLN A 138 4.24 3.08 -13.03
N PHE A 139 3.91 1.97 -13.71
CA PHE A 139 3.37 2.00 -15.07
C PHE A 139 2.05 2.78 -15.14
N GLN A 140 1.27 2.79 -14.06
CA GLN A 140 0.03 3.55 -13.93
C GLN A 140 0.25 5.00 -13.42
N GLY A 141 1.51 5.42 -13.22
CA GLY A 141 1.84 6.75 -12.70
C GLY A 141 1.57 6.92 -11.20
N VAL A 142 1.62 5.83 -10.45
CA VAL A 142 1.53 5.82 -8.98
C VAL A 142 2.91 5.50 -8.41
N SER A 143 3.40 6.34 -7.51
CA SER A 143 4.61 6.06 -6.74
C SER A 143 4.35 4.97 -5.73
N SER A 144 5.31 4.08 -5.54
CA SER A 144 5.24 3.00 -4.55
C SER A 144 6.19 3.26 -3.38
N THR A 145 5.83 2.79 -2.20
CA THR A 145 6.64 2.90 -0.98
C THR A 145 6.85 1.53 -0.37
N LEU A 146 8.08 1.02 -0.47
CA LEU A 146 8.44 -0.26 0.14
C LEU A 146 8.37 -0.15 1.66
N LYS A 147 7.74 -1.14 2.30
CA LYS A 147 7.58 -1.16 3.75
C LYS A 147 7.75 -2.57 4.31
N HIS A 148 8.16 -2.69 5.56
CA HIS A 148 8.33 -1.68 6.61
C HIS A 148 9.83 -1.59 6.98
N PHE A 149 10.52 -0.62 6.43
CA PHE A 149 11.95 -0.45 6.69
C PHE A 149 12.23 -0.31 8.20
N PRO A 150 13.27 -0.97 8.75
CA PRO A 150 14.29 -1.79 8.07
C PRO A 150 13.89 -3.26 7.83
N GLY A 151 12.68 -3.67 8.19
CA GLY A 151 12.09 -5.00 8.06
C GLY A 151 11.38 -5.44 9.33
N GLN A 152 10.14 -5.88 9.22
CA GLN A 152 9.31 -6.30 10.35
C GLN A 152 8.96 -7.79 10.29
N GLY A 153 9.28 -8.50 9.20
CA GLY A 153 8.85 -9.89 8.99
C GLY A 153 9.45 -10.93 9.93
N GLN A 154 10.51 -10.60 10.66
CA GLN A 154 11.14 -11.46 11.66
C GLN A 154 10.71 -11.17 13.09
N CYS A 155 10.00 -10.05 13.34
CA CYS A 155 9.56 -9.67 14.68
C CYS A 155 8.55 -10.66 15.22
N GLY A 156 8.65 -11.01 16.50
CA GLY A 156 7.62 -11.75 17.24
C GLY A 156 6.55 -10.84 17.84
N GLU A 157 6.80 -9.54 17.88
CA GLU A 157 5.96 -8.54 18.53
C GLU A 157 5.46 -7.48 17.54
N ASP A 158 4.31 -6.92 17.87
CA ASP A 158 3.67 -5.84 17.12
C ASP A 158 4.33 -4.48 17.47
N THR A 159 5.01 -3.89 16.50
CA THR A 159 5.70 -2.59 16.65
C THR A 159 4.76 -1.42 16.96
N HIS A 160 3.44 -1.57 16.75
CA HIS A 160 2.45 -0.58 17.18
C HIS A 160 2.24 -0.56 18.69
N LYS A 161 2.65 -1.62 19.41
CA LYS A 161 2.49 -1.75 20.85
C LYS A 161 3.73 -1.37 21.66
N GLY A 162 4.87 -1.23 20.99
CA GLY A 162 6.11 -0.90 21.66
C GLY A 162 7.33 -0.98 20.78
N TYR A 163 8.48 -0.72 21.36
CA TYR A 163 9.78 -0.87 20.70
C TYR A 163 10.15 -2.35 20.57
N VAL A 164 10.61 -2.74 19.40
CA VAL A 164 11.10 -4.09 19.11
C VAL A 164 12.56 -4.00 18.68
N ASP A 165 13.45 -4.71 19.36
CA ASP A 165 14.86 -4.80 19.00
C ASP A 165 15.10 -5.98 18.04
N LEU A 166 15.56 -5.69 16.82
CA LEU A 166 15.85 -6.71 15.81
C LEU A 166 17.26 -7.32 15.95
N ASN A 167 18.08 -6.82 16.88
CA ASN A 167 19.42 -7.31 17.15
C ASN A 167 19.49 -8.33 18.31
N ALA A 168 18.34 -8.66 18.90
CA ALA A 168 18.24 -9.57 20.02
C ALA A 168 18.11 -11.04 19.57
#